data_5192702ec43bacdd7beaa0e25ccdfc5a
#
_entry.id   5192702ec43bacdd7beaa0e25ccdfc5a
#
_cell.length_a   1.000
_cell.length_b   1.000
_cell.length_c   1.000
_cell.angle_alpha   90.00
_cell.angle_beta   90.00
_cell.angle_gamma   90.00
#
_symmetry.space_group_name_H-M   'P 1'
#
loop_
_entity.id
_entity.type
_entity.pdbx_description
1 polymer ?
#
loop_
_entity_poly.entity_id
_entity_poly.type
_entity_poly.pdbx_seq_one_letter_code
_entity_poly.pdbx_strand_id
1 'polypeptide(L)'
;MNNPALPALYAQHLSVLKQRADEALARSGFDHLVVPSGTQHWQVFDDRDYPYAVNPQFKHWLPLTRLPYSWLVYTPGRRPQVIYYQPHDYWHVVPDAPNGWWVEHFDIHIIRKPEDALALLPNPAAHCAILGEPQSALGAAPDGIYIPNNPQAAIDYLEYQRSYKTPYEIALMREAQRLAVRGHRAAEAAFRDGASEFAIHMAYCGAVGQDANDLPYGNIIALNEHAAVLHYTDMGRSPPALAHSFLIDAGASCHGYASDITRTYAADPAGEFQALVDAVDAAQRKMGSAVRAGVDYKQLHVDAHLQLMAILKDFGMITVSPEAALATGVSAAFFPHGLGHPIGLQVHDVAGFAASDRGGRIERPAGHPYLRMTRVLEPGMVVTIEPGLYFIDMLLEEVKKNGHAGSVDWKRVEAFRPCGGIRIEDDVLCTHGKPENLTRPAFAQAA
;
A
#
# COMPACT_ATOMS: atom_id res chain seq x y z
N MET A 1 -20.45 -1.76 6.83
CA MET A 1 -19.72 -0.94 7.84
C MET A 1 -20.70 -0.10 8.64
N ASN A 2 -20.87 -0.37 9.93
CA ASN A 2 -21.75 0.41 10.82
C ASN A 2 -20.90 1.35 11.72
N ASN A 3 -20.21 2.31 11.10
CA ASN A 3 -19.56 3.36 11.86
C ASN A 3 -20.44 4.63 11.80
N PRO A 4 -21.19 4.96 12.85
CA PRO A 4 -22.11 6.11 12.86
C PRO A 4 -21.40 7.45 12.75
N ALA A 5 -20.08 7.52 13.02
CA ALA A 5 -19.30 8.73 12.87
C ALA A 5 -18.85 9.00 11.43
N LEU A 6 -18.94 8.01 10.54
CA LEU A 6 -18.40 8.10 9.18
C LEU A 6 -18.95 9.28 8.36
N PRO A 7 -20.27 9.61 8.37
CA PRO A 7 -20.78 10.77 7.65
C PRO A 7 -20.17 12.10 8.13
N ALA A 8 -20.04 12.29 9.45
CA ALA A 8 -19.44 13.51 10.01
C ALA A 8 -17.93 13.62 9.71
N LEU A 9 -17.20 12.49 9.77
CA LEU A 9 -15.79 12.44 9.40
C LEU A 9 -15.60 12.73 7.90
N TYR A 10 -16.50 12.25 7.06
CA TYR A 10 -16.45 12.50 5.62
C TYR A 10 -16.69 13.97 5.28
N ALA A 11 -17.66 14.63 5.93
CA ALA A 11 -17.90 16.07 5.75
C ALA A 11 -16.64 16.90 6.10
N GLN A 12 -15.92 16.54 7.19
CA GLN A 12 -14.66 17.18 7.56
C GLN A 12 -13.56 16.90 6.53
N HIS A 13 -13.44 15.67 6.08
CA HIS A 13 -12.48 15.26 5.05
C HIS A 13 -12.71 16.06 3.76
N LEU A 14 -13.95 16.16 3.29
CA LEU A 14 -14.29 16.90 2.09
C LEU A 14 -13.97 18.41 2.22
N SER A 15 -14.12 18.98 3.41
CA SER A 15 -13.70 20.36 3.68
C SER A 15 -12.20 20.55 3.51
N VAL A 16 -11.39 19.58 3.99
CA VAL A 16 -9.93 19.57 3.80
C VAL A 16 -9.56 19.42 2.34
N LEU A 17 -10.25 18.54 1.59
CA LEU A 17 -9.98 18.34 0.16
C LEU A 17 -10.28 19.60 -0.66
N LYS A 18 -11.38 20.30 -0.36
CA LYS A 18 -11.70 21.58 -1.01
C LYS A 18 -10.62 22.62 -0.77
N GLN A 19 -10.17 22.79 0.47
CA GLN A 19 -9.09 23.72 0.81
C GLN A 19 -7.78 23.36 0.08
N ARG A 20 -7.44 22.08 0.02
CA ARG A 20 -6.25 21.61 -0.73
C ARG A 20 -6.41 21.87 -2.23
N ALA A 21 -7.59 21.65 -2.78
CA ALA A 21 -7.87 21.91 -4.20
C ALA A 21 -7.82 23.41 -4.53
N ASP A 22 -8.38 24.28 -3.68
CA ASP A 22 -8.29 25.73 -3.84
C ASP A 22 -6.82 26.19 -3.93
N GLU A 23 -5.98 25.72 -3.03
CA GLU A 23 -4.54 26.05 -3.03
C GLU A 23 -3.81 25.47 -4.25
N ALA A 24 -4.11 24.22 -4.63
CA ALA A 24 -3.50 23.60 -5.81
C ALA A 24 -3.84 24.36 -7.10
N LEU A 25 -5.08 24.78 -7.26
CA LEU A 25 -5.53 25.57 -8.39
C LEU A 25 -4.89 26.96 -8.41
N ALA A 26 -4.82 27.63 -7.26
CA ALA A 26 -4.13 28.91 -7.13
C ALA A 26 -2.64 28.83 -7.52
N ARG A 27 -1.95 27.75 -7.10
CA ARG A 27 -0.53 27.54 -7.41
C ARG A 27 -0.26 27.21 -8.88
N SER A 28 -1.21 26.54 -9.52
CA SER A 28 -1.06 26.06 -10.91
C SER A 28 -1.70 26.97 -11.95
N GLY A 29 -2.49 27.97 -11.53
CA GLY A 29 -3.13 28.94 -12.42
C GLY A 29 -4.32 28.39 -13.21
N PHE A 30 -5.01 27.37 -12.67
CA PHE A 30 -6.20 26.79 -13.25
C PHE A 30 -7.46 27.18 -12.47
N ASP A 31 -8.61 27.22 -13.16
CA ASP A 31 -9.90 27.60 -12.58
C ASP A 31 -10.68 26.40 -12.04
N HIS A 32 -10.44 25.21 -12.60
CA HIS A 32 -11.18 23.98 -12.31
C HIS A 32 -10.24 22.81 -12.08
N LEU A 33 -10.57 21.99 -11.07
CA LEU A 33 -10.00 20.67 -10.89
C LEU A 33 -10.94 19.64 -11.52
N VAL A 34 -10.45 18.84 -12.44
CA VAL A 34 -11.20 17.78 -13.13
C VAL A 34 -10.50 16.46 -12.92
N VAL A 35 -11.21 15.47 -12.42
CA VAL A 35 -10.62 14.15 -12.12
C VAL A 35 -11.49 13.05 -12.74
N PRO A 36 -11.05 12.42 -13.84
CA PRO A 36 -11.70 11.22 -14.36
C PRO A 36 -11.54 10.05 -13.39
N SER A 37 -12.56 9.22 -13.28
CA SER A 37 -12.46 7.98 -12.48
C SER A 37 -11.57 6.93 -13.14
N GLY A 38 -11.37 7.04 -14.43
CA GLY A 38 -10.65 6.08 -15.27
C GLY A 38 -11.59 5.40 -16.26
N THR A 39 -11.01 4.62 -17.15
CA THR A 39 -11.73 3.89 -18.21
C THR A 39 -11.42 2.41 -18.13
N GLN A 40 -12.33 1.60 -18.64
CA GLN A 40 -12.11 0.19 -18.88
C GLN A 40 -11.30 0.01 -20.17
N HIS A 41 -10.30 -0.85 -20.16
CA HIS A 41 -9.42 -1.11 -21.30
C HIS A 41 -9.60 -2.54 -21.76
N TRP A 42 -9.82 -2.72 -23.05
CA TRP A 42 -9.93 -4.02 -23.70
C TRP A 42 -8.57 -4.58 -24.07
N GLN A 43 -8.43 -5.89 -23.97
CA GLN A 43 -7.26 -6.57 -24.51
C GLN A 43 -7.27 -6.48 -26.05
N VAL A 44 -6.09 -6.34 -26.65
CA VAL A 44 -5.97 -6.24 -28.11
C VAL A 44 -6.45 -7.54 -28.75
N PHE A 45 -7.39 -7.43 -29.69
CA PHE A 45 -8.02 -8.54 -30.41
C PHE A 45 -8.89 -9.48 -29.55
N ASP A 46 -9.35 -9.00 -28.37
CA ASP A 46 -10.22 -9.76 -27.48
C ASP A 46 -11.37 -8.86 -26.99
N ASP A 47 -12.46 -9.45 -26.54
CA ASP A 47 -13.56 -8.80 -25.83
C ASP A 47 -13.40 -8.85 -24.30
N ARG A 48 -12.22 -9.28 -23.81
CA ARG A 48 -11.86 -9.32 -22.41
C ARG A 48 -11.23 -8.02 -21.95
N ASP A 49 -11.69 -7.51 -20.81
CA ASP A 49 -11.10 -6.35 -20.15
C ASP A 49 -9.83 -6.67 -19.38
N TYR A 50 -8.95 -5.67 -19.28
CA TYR A 50 -8.01 -5.60 -18.15
C TYR A 50 -8.74 -5.25 -16.86
N PRO A 51 -8.24 -5.68 -15.67
CA PRO A 51 -8.80 -5.24 -14.39
C PRO A 51 -8.89 -3.72 -14.30
N TYR A 52 -10.07 -3.22 -13.98
CA TYR A 52 -10.28 -1.78 -13.80
C TYR A 52 -9.64 -1.30 -12.49
N ALA A 53 -8.84 -0.25 -12.57
CA ALA A 53 -8.29 0.45 -11.43
C ALA A 53 -8.76 1.91 -11.43
N VAL A 54 -9.48 2.28 -10.37
CA VAL A 54 -9.97 3.66 -10.22
C VAL A 54 -8.81 4.62 -9.97
N ASN A 55 -8.88 5.82 -10.59
CA ASN A 55 -7.94 6.90 -10.34
C ASN A 55 -7.84 7.25 -8.84
N PRO A 56 -6.64 7.20 -8.22
CA PRO A 56 -6.48 7.51 -6.80
C PRO A 56 -6.97 8.92 -6.41
N GLN A 57 -6.84 9.90 -7.30
CA GLN A 57 -7.35 11.25 -7.05
C GLN A 57 -8.88 11.29 -7.04
N PHE A 58 -9.57 10.43 -7.82
CA PHE A 58 -11.03 10.32 -7.81
C PHE A 58 -11.52 9.66 -6.52
N LYS A 59 -10.95 8.51 -6.13
CA LYS A 59 -11.34 7.82 -4.91
C LYS A 59 -10.96 8.54 -3.62
N HIS A 60 -10.08 9.55 -3.69
CA HIS A 60 -9.81 10.45 -2.58
C HIS A 60 -11.02 11.31 -2.22
N TRP A 61 -11.80 11.72 -3.23
CA TRP A 61 -13.02 12.50 -3.04
C TRP A 61 -14.25 11.63 -2.82
N LEU A 62 -14.34 10.47 -3.49
CA LEU A 62 -15.54 9.65 -3.59
C LEU A 62 -15.23 8.20 -3.20
N PRO A 63 -16.01 7.58 -2.29
CA PRO A 63 -15.81 6.17 -1.88
C PRO A 63 -16.29 5.19 -2.96
N LEU A 64 -15.97 5.46 -4.22
CA LEU A 64 -16.42 4.72 -5.41
C LEU A 64 -15.20 4.12 -6.12
N THR A 65 -15.08 2.80 -6.07
CA THR A 65 -13.92 2.06 -6.60
C THR A 65 -14.21 1.27 -7.87
N ARG A 66 -15.48 1.15 -8.26
CA ARG A 66 -15.94 0.35 -9.40
C ARG A 66 -16.82 1.16 -10.37
N LEU A 67 -16.47 2.42 -10.60
CA LEU A 67 -17.27 3.34 -11.41
C LEU A 67 -16.42 3.95 -12.53
N PRO A 68 -16.18 3.25 -13.67
CA PRO A 68 -15.48 3.81 -14.82
C PRO A 68 -16.31 4.92 -15.50
N TYR A 69 -15.66 5.70 -16.36
CA TYR A 69 -16.26 6.74 -17.22
C TYR A 69 -16.99 7.88 -16.49
N SER A 70 -16.69 8.04 -15.20
CA SER A 70 -17.27 9.10 -14.36
C SER A 70 -16.24 10.20 -14.09
N TRP A 71 -16.73 11.37 -13.67
CA TRP A 71 -15.88 12.53 -13.45
C TRP A 71 -16.23 13.22 -12.15
N LEU A 72 -15.21 13.70 -11.46
CA LEU A 72 -15.31 14.73 -10.43
C LEU A 72 -14.91 16.06 -11.05
N VAL A 73 -15.72 17.10 -10.80
CA VAL A 73 -15.40 18.48 -11.15
C VAL A 73 -15.48 19.33 -9.89
N TYR A 74 -14.43 20.07 -9.59
CA TYR A 74 -14.42 21.03 -8.50
C TYR A 74 -14.02 22.41 -9.01
N THR A 75 -14.79 23.42 -8.61
CA THR A 75 -14.55 24.83 -8.87
C THR A 75 -14.54 25.56 -7.52
N PRO A 76 -13.55 26.39 -7.20
CA PRO A 76 -13.50 27.17 -5.97
C PRO A 76 -14.80 27.91 -5.69
N GLY A 77 -15.28 27.84 -4.44
CA GLY A 77 -16.52 28.48 -4.02
C GLY A 77 -17.80 27.79 -4.49
N ARG A 78 -17.73 26.69 -5.24
CA ARG A 78 -18.91 25.94 -5.70
C ARG A 78 -18.99 24.57 -5.00
N ARG A 79 -20.19 24.00 -5.00
CA ARG A 79 -20.42 22.63 -4.62
C ARG A 79 -19.71 21.70 -5.64
N PRO A 80 -18.95 20.70 -5.24
CA PRO A 80 -18.34 19.77 -6.18
C PRO A 80 -19.40 19.02 -6.99
N GLN A 81 -19.10 18.75 -8.24
CA GLN A 81 -19.98 18.06 -9.18
C GLN A 81 -19.47 16.65 -9.44
N VAL A 82 -20.38 15.69 -9.51
CA VAL A 82 -20.09 14.32 -9.97
C VAL A 82 -20.88 14.07 -11.24
N ILE A 83 -20.19 13.78 -12.33
CA ILE A 83 -20.79 13.26 -13.55
C ILE A 83 -20.72 11.73 -13.43
N TYR A 84 -21.88 11.13 -13.13
CA TYR A 84 -22.01 9.73 -12.75
C TYR A 84 -22.46 8.89 -13.94
N TYR A 85 -21.59 8.00 -14.40
CA TYR A 85 -21.90 7.10 -15.50
C TYR A 85 -22.76 5.94 -15.02
N GLN A 86 -23.99 5.86 -15.52
CA GLN A 86 -24.95 4.80 -15.28
C GLN A 86 -25.61 4.41 -16.61
N PRO A 87 -24.98 3.48 -17.40
CA PRO A 87 -25.48 3.14 -18.72
C PRO A 87 -26.82 2.40 -18.70
N HIS A 88 -27.45 2.30 -19.84
CA HIS A 88 -28.43 1.24 -20.11
C HIS A 88 -27.68 0.05 -20.73
N ASP A 89 -27.39 -0.94 -19.94
CA ASP A 89 -26.61 -2.10 -20.34
C ASP A 89 -27.29 -3.40 -19.88
N TYR A 90 -27.15 -4.45 -20.66
CA TYR A 90 -27.62 -5.78 -20.32
C TYR A 90 -26.47 -6.82 -20.37
N TRP A 91 -25.28 -6.39 -20.76
CA TRP A 91 -24.08 -7.23 -20.77
C TRP A 91 -23.32 -7.16 -19.44
N HIS A 92 -23.36 -6.01 -18.79
CA HIS A 92 -22.61 -5.75 -17.56
C HIS A 92 -23.53 -5.29 -16.45
N VAL A 93 -23.09 -5.45 -15.22
CA VAL A 93 -23.81 -4.92 -14.05
C VAL A 93 -23.80 -3.39 -14.11
N VAL A 94 -24.99 -2.82 -14.21
CA VAL A 94 -25.16 -1.35 -14.17
C VAL A 94 -24.95 -0.89 -12.73
N PRO A 95 -24.14 0.17 -12.50
CA PRO A 95 -24.01 0.77 -11.18
C PRO A 95 -25.37 1.18 -10.60
N ASP A 96 -25.56 0.96 -9.31
CA ASP A 96 -26.75 1.46 -8.60
C ASP A 96 -26.88 2.98 -8.69
N ALA A 97 -28.09 3.48 -8.43
CA ALA A 97 -28.28 4.91 -8.26
C ALA A 97 -27.38 5.44 -7.13
N PRO A 98 -26.82 6.67 -7.26
CA PRO A 98 -25.99 7.26 -6.23
C PRO A 98 -26.63 7.18 -4.86
N ASN A 99 -25.95 6.55 -3.90
CA ASN A 99 -26.44 6.38 -2.53
C ASN A 99 -25.29 6.43 -1.51
N GLY A 100 -25.65 6.62 -0.24
CA GLY A 100 -24.72 6.67 0.86
C GLY A 100 -24.40 8.09 1.33
N TRP A 101 -23.51 8.18 2.32
CA TRP A 101 -23.20 9.41 3.08
C TRP A 101 -22.51 10.52 2.26
N TRP A 102 -21.98 10.19 1.09
CA TRP A 102 -21.27 11.13 0.23
C TRP A 102 -22.22 11.96 -0.66
N VAL A 103 -23.40 11.42 -0.98
CA VAL A 103 -24.33 11.96 -2.00
C VAL A 103 -24.76 13.41 -1.72
N GLU A 104 -25.09 13.72 -0.48
CA GLU A 104 -25.56 15.05 -0.09
C GLU A 104 -24.53 16.17 -0.27
N HIS A 105 -23.26 15.83 -0.50
CA HIS A 105 -22.16 16.78 -0.62
C HIS A 105 -21.86 17.20 -2.05
N PHE A 106 -22.50 16.59 -3.05
CA PHE A 106 -22.23 16.80 -4.47
C PHE A 106 -23.48 17.17 -5.27
N ASP A 107 -23.27 17.92 -6.36
CA ASP A 107 -24.23 18.05 -7.43
C ASP A 107 -24.01 16.87 -8.40
N ILE A 108 -24.99 15.95 -8.48
CA ILE A 108 -24.82 14.69 -9.20
C ILE A 108 -25.60 14.73 -10.52
N HIS A 109 -24.91 14.51 -11.63
CA HIS A 109 -25.45 14.43 -12.97
C HIS A 109 -25.28 13.01 -13.52
N ILE A 110 -26.39 12.31 -13.75
CA ILE A 110 -26.35 10.96 -14.32
C ILE A 110 -26.24 11.05 -15.83
N ILE A 111 -25.22 10.41 -16.40
CA ILE A 111 -25.05 10.24 -17.85
C ILE A 111 -25.24 8.79 -18.25
N ARG A 112 -25.71 8.56 -19.47
CA ARG A 112 -25.99 7.22 -20.03
C ARG A 112 -24.93 6.75 -21.03
N LYS A 113 -24.19 7.69 -21.59
CA LYS A 113 -23.07 7.46 -22.49
C LYS A 113 -21.87 8.30 -22.04
N PRO A 114 -20.64 7.82 -22.22
CA PRO A 114 -19.44 8.58 -21.84
C PRO A 114 -19.38 9.97 -22.47
N GLU A 115 -19.86 10.11 -23.74
CA GLU A 115 -19.84 11.36 -24.49
C GLU A 115 -20.74 12.44 -23.88
N ASP A 116 -21.78 12.06 -23.16
CA ASP A 116 -22.70 13.00 -22.50
C ASP A 116 -21.96 13.88 -21.47
N ALA A 117 -20.79 13.43 -20.97
CA ALA A 117 -19.97 14.20 -20.04
C ALA A 117 -19.48 15.52 -20.62
N LEU A 118 -19.27 15.62 -21.94
CA LEU A 118 -18.75 16.82 -22.59
C LEU A 118 -19.64 18.06 -22.38
N ALA A 119 -20.94 17.87 -22.29
CA ALA A 119 -21.89 18.96 -22.05
C ALA A 119 -21.85 19.49 -20.59
N LEU A 120 -21.24 18.73 -19.67
CA LEU A 120 -21.21 19.02 -18.24
C LEU A 120 -19.82 19.42 -17.75
N LEU A 121 -18.77 19.09 -18.50
CA LEU A 121 -17.39 19.46 -18.18
C LEU A 121 -17.15 20.96 -18.40
N PRO A 122 -16.28 21.60 -17.59
CA PRO A 122 -15.97 23.04 -17.75
C PRO A 122 -15.35 23.32 -19.12
N ASN A 123 -15.80 24.37 -19.80
CA ASN A 123 -15.30 24.78 -21.11
C ASN A 123 -14.79 26.22 -21.05
N PRO A 124 -13.58 26.55 -21.54
CA PRO A 124 -12.67 25.64 -22.25
C PRO A 124 -11.85 24.69 -21.33
N ALA A 125 -11.52 23.51 -21.83
CA ALA A 125 -10.67 22.52 -21.12
C ALA A 125 -9.29 23.10 -20.73
N ALA A 126 -8.80 24.11 -21.44
CA ALA A 126 -7.55 24.81 -21.14
C ALA A 126 -7.52 25.47 -19.75
N HIS A 127 -8.68 25.71 -19.12
CA HIS A 127 -8.80 26.24 -17.75
C HIS A 127 -8.87 25.12 -16.69
N CYS A 128 -8.71 23.85 -17.08
CA CYS A 128 -8.85 22.70 -16.18
C CYS A 128 -7.49 22.09 -15.85
N ALA A 129 -7.21 21.95 -14.55
CA ALA A 129 -6.22 20.99 -14.05
C ALA A 129 -6.86 19.60 -14.07
N ILE A 130 -6.47 18.76 -15.02
CA ILE A 130 -7.02 17.41 -15.21
C ILE A 130 -6.03 16.41 -14.65
N LEU A 131 -6.41 15.68 -13.57
CA LEU A 131 -5.52 14.79 -12.86
C LEU A 131 -5.85 13.33 -13.13
N GLY A 132 -4.88 12.57 -13.63
CA GLY A 132 -5.03 11.14 -13.86
C GLY A 132 -4.02 10.57 -14.86
N GLU A 133 -4.18 9.31 -15.19
CA GLU A 133 -3.41 8.69 -16.24
C GLU A 133 -3.90 9.18 -17.61
N PRO A 134 -3.01 9.47 -18.57
CA PRO A 134 -3.42 9.95 -19.90
C PRO A 134 -4.43 9.04 -20.59
N GLN A 135 -4.30 7.73 -20.41
CA GLN A 135 -5.21 6.73 -21.00
C GLN A 135 -6.59 6.72 -20.30
N SER A 136 -6.67 7.15 -19.05
CA SER A 136 -7.89 7.06 -18.25
C SER A 136 -9.03 7.94 -18.73
N ALA A 137 -8.76 8.94 -19.57
CA ALA A 137 -9.75 9.88 -20.10
C ALA A 137 -10.17 9.58 -21.54
N LEU A 138 -9.40 8.76 -22.30
CA LEU A 138 -9.66 8.56 -23.73
C LEU A 138 -11.04 7.97 -24.04
N GLY A 139 -11.54 7.07 -23.19
CA GLY A 139 -12.88 6.51 -23.37
C GLY A 139 -14.01 7.35 -22.75
N ALA A 140 -13.67 8.25 -21.80
CA ALA A 140 -14.64 9.11 -21.15
C ALA A 140 -14.87 10.44 -21.88
N ALA A 141 -13.86 10.91 -22.64
CA ALA A 141 -13.93 12.09 -23.49
C ALA A 141 -13.32 11.76 -24.87
N PRO A 142 -14.07 11.12 -25.75
CA PRO A 142 -13.55 10.58 -27.02
C PRO A 142 -13.08 11.63 -28.01
N ASP A 143 -13.38 12.90 -27.79
CA ASP A 143 -12.88 14.02 -28.59
C ASP A 143 -11.41 14.36 -28.34
N GLY A 144 -10.78 13.76 -27.32
CA GLY A 144 -9.39 13.97 -26.97
C GLY A 144 -9.08 15.34 -26.35
N ILE A 145 -10.08 16.13 -25.95
CA ILE A 145 -9.90 17.47 -25.38
C ILE A 145 -9.56 17.41 -23.88
N TYR A 146 -10.25 16.52 -23.14
CA TYR A 146 -10.08 16.40 -21.68
C TYR A 146 -9.07 15.31 -21.31
N ILE A 147 -7.86 15.41 -21.86
CA ILE A 147 -6.74 14.50 -21.50
C ILE A 147 -6.06 15.02 -20.24
N PRO A 148 -5.71 14.15 -19.26
CA PRO A 148 -4.95 14.55 -18.09
C PRO A 148 -3.67 15.30 -18.45
N ASN A 149 -3.56 16.54 -17.97
CA ASN A 149 -2.41 17.42 -18.15
C ASN A 149 -1.50 17.47 -16.92
N ASN A 150 -2.00 16.95 -15.79
CA ASN A 150 -1.24 16.76 -14.53
C ASN A 150 -0.31 17.95 -14.23
N PRO A 151 -0.83 19.19 -14.00
CA PRO A 151 0.02 20.34 -13.77
C PRO A 151 0.95 20.10 -12.59
N GLN A 152 2.26 20.18 -12.79
CA GLN A 152 3.27 19.76 -11.81
C GLN A 152 3.10 20.46 -10.46
N ALA A 153 2.83 21.76 -10.46
CA ALA A 153 2.63 22.52 -9.22
C ALA A 153 1.41 22.04 -8.41
N ALA A 154 0.34 21.59 -9.10
CA ALA A 154 -0.83 21.01 -8.44
C ALA A 154 -0.53 19.61 -7.90
N ILE A 155 0.15 18.78 -8.69
CA ILE A 155 0.54 17.41 -8.29
C ILE A 155 1.48 17.47 -7.07
N ASP A 156 2.56 18.25 -7.13
CA ASP A 156 3.52 18.38 -6.03
C ASP A 156 2.83 18.74 -4.71
N TYR A 157 1.91 19.71 -4.77
CA TYR A 157 1.19 20.13 -3.60
C TYR A 157 0.19 19.07 -3.11
N LEU A 158 -0.67 18.56 -3.99
CA LEU A 158 -1.72 17.61 -3.60
C LEU A 158 -1.15 16.28 -3.09
N GLU A 159 -0.10 15.76 -3.71
CA GLU A 159 0.56 14.53 -3.27
C GLU A 159 1.26 14.74 -1.93
N TYR A 160 1.95 15.87 -1.75
CA TYR A 160 2.57 16.20 -0.47
C TYR A 160 1.52 16.26 0.65
N GLN A 161 0.38 16.90 0.41
CA GLN A 161 -0.72 17.01 1.37
C GLN A 161 -1.42 15.67 1.62
N ARG A 162 -1.48 14.77 0.63
CA ARG A 162 -2.05 13.43 0.77
C ARG A 162 -1.27 12.54 1.75
N SER A 163 -0.03 12.88 2.05
CA SER A 163 0.74 12.21 3.13
C SER A 163 0.05 12.34 4.49
N TYR A 164 -0.66 13.45 4.74
CA TYR A 164 -1.32 13.73 6.01
C TYR A 164 -2.78 13.27 5.95
N LYS A 165 -3.04 12.09 6.54
CA LYS A 165 -4.34 11.45 6.53
C LYS A 165 -5.32 12.16 7.46
N THR A 166 -6.53 12.39 6.97
CA THR A 166 -7.65 12.91 7.76
C THR A 166 -8.22 11.83 8.69
N PRO A 167 -9.01 12.19 9.71
CA PRO A 167 -9.68 11.21 10.56
C PRO A 167 -10.59 10.23 9.80
N TYR A 168 -11.21 10.65 8.68
CA TYR A 168 -11.98 9.78 7.80
C TYR A 168 -11.11 8.69 7.17
N GLU A 169 -9.96 9.08 6.59
CA GLU A 169 -9.01 8.16 5.96
C GLU A 169 -8.49 7.13 6.99
N ILE A 170 -8.11 7.60 8.18
CA ILE A 170 -7.66 6.71 9.26
C ILE A 170 -8.76 5.73 9.70
N ALA A 171 -10.03 6.17 9.73
CA ALA A 171 -11.15 5.28 10.06
C ALA A 171 -11.31 4.15 9.03
N LEU A 172 -11.14 4.46 7.73
CA LEU A 172 -11.20 3.46 6.67
C LEU A 172 -10.00 2.52 6.69
N MET A 173 -8.79 3.04 6.94
CA MET A 173 -7.59 2.22 7.10
C MET A 173 -7.70 1.26 8.28
N ARG A 174 -8.25 1.69 9.43
CA ARG A 174 -8.53 0.77 10.55
C ARG A 174 -9.51 -0.35 10.17
N GLU A 175 -10.50 -0.05 9.33
CA GLU A 175 -11.42 -1.08 8.85
C GLU A 175 -10.73 -2.03 7.87
N ALA A 176 -9.89 -1.54 6.96
CA ALA A 176 -9.07 -2.36 6.09
C ALA A 176 -8.18 -3.34 6.90
N GLN A 177 -7.59 -2.89 8.02
CA GLN A 177 -6.85 -3.77 8.94
C GLN A 177 -7.72 -4.90 9.50
N ARG A 178 -8.95 -4.59 9.97
CA ARG A 178 -9.84 -5.61 10.52
C ARG A 178 -10.26 -6.63 9.46
N LEU A 179 -10.49 -6.19 8.23
CA LEU A 179 -10.77 -7.08 7.10
C LEU A 179 -9.59 -8.01 6.83
N ALA A 180 -8.38 -7.44 6.66
CA ALA A 180 -7.16 -8.21 6.38
C ALA A 180 -6.84 -9.22 7.49
N VAL A 181 -6.98 -8.83 8.76
CA VAL A 181 -6.70 -9.74 9.89
C VAL A 181 -7.61 -10.97 9.89
N ARG A 182 -8.88 -10.87 9.48
CA ARG A 182 -9.74 -12.07 9.29
C ARG A 182 -9.14 -13.02 8.26
N GLY A 183 -8.64 -12.47 7.15
CA GLY A 183 -7.94 -13.24 6.13
C GLY A 183 -6.65 -13.90 6.65
N HIS A 184 -5.82 -13.15 7.39
CA HIS A 184 -4.59 -13.67 8.01
C HIS A 184 -4.87 -14.83 8.96
N ARG A 185 -5.93 -14.74 9.78
CA ARG A 185 -6.32 -15.85 10.69
C ARG A 185 -6.78 -17.09 9.91
N ALA A 186 -7.56 -16.92 8.86
CA ALA A 186 -7.98 -18.02 7.99
C ALA A 186 -6.79 -18.66 7.26
N ALA A 187 -5.84 -17.84 6.78
CA ALA A 187 -4.62 -18.29 6.12
C ALA A 187 -3.71 -19.06 7.09
N GLU A 188 -3.52 -18.57 8.32
CA GLU A 188 -2.77 -19.27 9.36
C GLU A 188 -3.39 -20.63 9.68
N ALA A 189 -4.73 -20.70 9.87
CA ALA A 189 -5.42 -21.96 10.10
C ALA A 189 -5.23 -22.95 8.96
N ALA A 190 -5.40 -22.50 7.71
CA ALA A 190 -5.17 -23.34 6.53
C ALA A 190 -3.71 -23.85 6.44
N PHE A 191 -2.72 -23.03 6.78
CA PHE A 191 -1.31 -23.46 6.88
C PHE A 191 -1.15 -24.56 7.94
N ARG A 192 -1.73 -24.38 9.14
CA ARG A 192 -1.64 -25.37 10.22
C ARG A 192 -2.32 -26.70 9.84
N ASP A 193 -3.34 -26.66 8.97
CA ASP A 193 -4.01 -27.83 8.40
C ASP A 193 -3.23 -28.46 7.22
N GLY A 194 -2.07 -27.94 6.86
CA GLY A 194 -1.21 -28.50 5.81
C GLY A 194 -1.67 -28.17 4.38
N ALA A 195 -2.34 -27.05 4.17
CA ALA A 195 -2.81 -26.61 2.85
C ALA A 195 -1.65 -26.16 1.93
N SER A 196 -1.92 -26.19 0.61
CA SER A 196 -1.02 -25.61 -0.40
C SER A 196 -1.12 -24.07 -0.39
N GLU A 197 -0.11 -23.38 -0.97
CA GLU A 197 -0.10 -21.92 -1.08
C GLU A 197 -1.38 -21.38 -1.73
N PHE A 198 -1.83 -22.02 -2.81
CA PHE A 198 -3.06 -21.64 -3.48
C PHE A 198 -4.30 -21.81 -2.57
N ALA A 199 -4.39 -22.92 -1.84
CA ALA A 199 -5.50 -23.15 -0.92
C ALA A 199 -5.51 -22.14 0.25
N ILE A 200 -4.33 -21.78 0.76
CA ILE A 200 -4.18 -20.72 1.77
C ILE A 200 -4.64 -19.36 1.21
N HIS A 201 -4.23 -19.03 -0.03
CA HIS A 201 -4.71 -17.81 -0.72
C HIS A 201 -6.23 -17.76 -0.81
N MET A 202 -6.86 -18.87 -1.21
CA MET A 202 -8.32 -18.95 -1.31
C MET A 202 -9.01 -18.83 0.05
N ALA A 203 -8.42 -19.38 1.11
CA ALA A 203 -8.92 -19.21 2.48
C ALA A 203 -8.85 -17.73 2.92
N TYR A 204 -7.74 -17.03 2.60
CA TYR A 204 -7.61 -15.60 2.84
C TYR A 204 -8.71 -14.80 2.13
N CYS A 205 -8.83 -14.94 0.80
CA CYS A 205 -9.79 -14.20 -0.01
C CYS A 205 -11.23 -14.46 0.44
N GLY A 206 -11.59 -15.72 0.75
CA GLY A 206 -12.90 -16.09 1.26
C GLY A 206 -13.24 -15.44 2.61
N ALA A 207 -12.27 -15.35 3.52
CA ALA A 207 -12.47 -14.74 4.84
C ALA A 207 -12.54 -13.20 4.78
N VAL A 208 -11.78 -12.57 3.88
CA VAL A 208 -11.84 -11.13 3.63
C VAL A 208 -13.09 -10.74 2.86
N GLY A 209 -13.58 -11.62 1.96
CA GLY A 209 -14.69 -11.35 1.05
C GLY A 209 -14.28 -10.41 -0.09
N GLN A 210 -13.01 -10.49 -0.53
CA GLN A 210 -12.46 -9.71 -1.63
C GLN A 210 -11.77 -10.65 -2.63
N ASP A 211 -11.99 -10.43 -3.90
CA ASP A 211 -11.29 -11.11 -4.99
C ASP A 211 -10.02 -10.34 -5.41
N ALA A 212 -9.31 -10.86 -6.40
CA ALA A 212 -8.07 -10.27 -6.89
C ALA A 212 -8.21 -8.83 -7.41
N ASN A 213 -9.42 -8.41 -7.81
CA ASN A 213 -9.68 -7.04 -8.30
C ASN A 213 -10.03 -6.07 -7.14
N ASP A 214 -10.46 -6.59 -6.00
CA ASP A 214 -10.79 -5.82 -4.81
C ASP A 214 -9.60 -5.62 -3.88
N LEU A 215 -8.69 -6.61 -3.86
CA LEU A 215 -7.48 -6.55 -3.04
C LEU A 215 -6.60 -5.37 -3.44
N PRO A 216 -5.95 -4.71 -2.48
CA PRO A 216 -5.08 -3.56 -2.78
C PRO A 216 -3.82 -3.95 -3.56
N TYR A 217 -3.38 -5.20 -3.44
CA TYR A 217 -2.27 -5.82 -4.19
C TYR A 217 -2.42 -7.34 -4.22
N GLY A 218 -1.66 -7.98 -5.09
CA GLY A 218 -1.63 -9.46 -5.17
C GLY A 218 -0.97 -10.05 -3.92
N ASN A 219 -1.69 -10.95 -3.23
CA ASN A 219 -1.18 -11.60 -2.03
C ASN A 219 0.12 -12.37 -2.32
N ILE A 220 1.06 -12.29 -1.39
CA ILE A 220 2.24 -13.15 -1.31
C ILE A 220 1.93 -14.24 -0.29
N ILE A 221 1.88 -15.47 -0.74
CA ILE A 221 1.63 -16.67 0.08
C ILE A 221 2.78 -17.62 -0.19
N ALA A 222 3.74 -17.69 0.71
CA ALA A 222 4.99 -18.38 0.48
C ALA A 222 5.25 -19.41 1.58
N LEU A 223 5.40 -20.68 1.18
CA LEU A 223 5.82 -21.78 2.06
C LEU A 223 7.30 -22.03 1.89
N ASN A 224 8.00 -22.25 3.00
CA ASN A 224 9.41 -22.68 3.03
C ASN A 224 10.33 -21.69 2.29
N GLU A 225 11.21 -22.22 1.40
CA GLU A 225 12.17 -21.44 0.60
C GLU A 225 11.52 -20.40 -0.33
N HIS A 226 10.25 -20.53 -0.68
CA HIS A 226 9.53 -19.53 -1.46
C HIS A 226 9.48 -18.17 -0.74
N ALA A 227 9.56 -18.15 0.59
CA ALA A 227 9.64 -16.91 1.37
C ALA A 227 10.93 -16.11 1.14
N ALA A 228 11.95 -16.68 0.47
CA ALA A 228 13.14 -15.96 0.01
C ALA A 228 12.90 -15.16 -1.30
N VAL A 229 11.76 -15.33 -1.97
CA VAL A 229 11.35 -14.55 -3.14
C VAL A 229 10.45 -13.42 -2.67
N LEU A 230 10.96 -12.18 -2.68
CA LEU A 230 10.30 -11.03 -2.04
C LEU A 230 8.90 -10.72 -2.57
N HIS A 231 8.67 -10.91 -3.88
CA HIS A 231 7.37 -10.75 -4.54
C HIS A 231 6.92 -12.09 -5.14
N TYR A 232 6.79 -13.12 -4.28
CA TYR A 232 6.36 -14.44 -4.69
C TYR A 232 4.86 -14.49 -4.97
N THR A 233 4.48 -14.69 -6.22
CA THR A 233 3.08 -14.74 -6.69
C THR A 233 2.71 -16.04 -7.40
N ASP A 234 3.67 -16.95 -7.59
CA ASP A 234 3.48 -18.22 -8.30
C ASP A 234 3.10 -19.35 -7.34
N MET A 235 1.89 -19.29 -6.82
CA MET A 235 1.41 -20.13 -5.72
C MET A 235 1.29 -21.60 -6.10
N GLY A 236 2.03 -22.48 -5.39
CA GLY A 236 1.98 -23.92 -5.53
C GLY A 236 0.58 -24.51 -5.27
N ARG A 237 0.18 -25.47 -6.11
CA ARG A 237 -1.14 -26.13 -6.03
C ARG A 237 -1.14 -27.36 -5.12
N SER A 238 0.02 -27.85 -4.74
CA SER A 238 0.20 -28.99 -3.83
C SER A 238 0.93 -28.53 -2.58
N PRO A 239 0.61 -29.07 -1.39
CA PRO A 239 1.38 -28.76 -0.20
C PRO A 239 2.81 -29.31 -0.32
N PRO A 240 3.82 -28.68 0.32
CA PRO A 240 5.15 -29.24 0.39
C PRO A 240 5.18 -30.57 1.17
N ALA A 241 6.14 -31.45 0.85
CA ALA A 241 6.30 -32.71 1.57
C ALA A 241 6.59 -32.50 3.08
N LEU A 242 7.27 -31.41 3.41
CA LEU A 242 7.55 -30.96 4.77
C LEU A 242 7.39 -29.43 4.84
N ALA A 243 6.52 -28.98 5.74
CA ALA A 243 6.40 -27.56 6.03
C ALA A 243 7.45 -27.14 7.06
N HIS A 244 8.20 -26.07 6.79
CA HIS A 244 9.13 -25.41 7.68
C HIS A 244 8.62 -24.07 8.17
N SER A 245 8.06 -23.29 7.24
CA SER A 245 7.62 -21.90 7.47
C SER A 245 6.46 -21.52 6.56
N PHE A 246 5.79 -20.45 6.94
CA PHE A 246 4.78 -19.77 6.14
C PHE A 246 4.94 -18.27 6.28
N LEU A 247 5.15 -17.57 5.17
CA LEU A 247 5.11 -16.12 5.08
C LEU A 247 3.87 -15.72 4.30
N ILE A 248 3.08 -14.84 4.87
CA ILE A 248 1.95 -14.19 4.22
C ILE A 248 2.14 -12.68 4.25
N ASP A 249 2.06 -12.05 3.07
CA ASP A 249 1.99 -10.62 2.89
C ASP A 249 0.73 -10.35 2.08
N ALA A 250 -0.28 -9.82 2.76
CA ALA A 250 -1.63 -9.67 2.23
C ALA A 250 -2.39 -8.56 2.93
N GLY A 251 -3.03 -7.72 2.14
CA GLY A 251 -3.84 -6.61 2.59
C GLY A 251 -5.32 -6.75 2.20
N ALA A 252 -6.12 -5.81 2.68
CA ALA A 252 -7.50 -5.63 2.28
C ALA A 252 -7.76 -4.17 1.93
N SER A 253 -8.82 -3.92 1.16
CA SER A 253 -9.25 -2.58 0.78
C SER A 253 -10.54 -2.21 1.49
N CYS A 254 -10.66 -0.95 1.93
CA CYS A 254 -11.90 -0.40 2.44
C CYS A 254 -12.16 0.96 1.79
N HIS A 255 -13.19 1.03 0.91
CA HIS A 255 -13.50 2.23 0.14
C HIS A 255 -12.28 2.87 -0.54
N GLY A 256 -11.37 2.02 -1.04
CA GLY A 256 -10.17 2.43 -1.75
C GLY A 256 -8.94 2.70 -0.88
N TYR A 257 -9.04 2.60 0.46
CA TYR A 257 -7.90 2.67 1.37
C TYR A 257 -7.36 1.28 1.68
N ALA A 258 -6.05 1.14 1.61
CA ALA A 258 -5.35 -0.13 1.78
C ALA A 258 -4.95 -0.39 3.24
N SER A 259 -4.79 -1.65 3.57
CA SER A 259 -3.91 -2.15 4.62
C SER A 259 -2.78 -2.95 3.99
N ASP A 260 -1.63 -3.00 4.67
CA ASP A 260 -0.47 -3.79 4.29
C ASP A 260 0.06 -4.55 5.50
N ILE A 261 0.02 -5.88 5.43
CA ILE A 261 0.30 -6.72 6.60
C ILE A 261 1.12 -7.93 6.18
N THR A 262 2.29 -8.08 6.79
CA THR A 262 3.06 -9.33 6.67
C THR A 262 3.18 -10.05 8.01
N ARG A 263 3.04 -11.37 7.98
CA ARG A 263 3.32 -12.28 9.11
C ARG A 263 4.10 -13.50 8.64
N THR A 264 4.96 -13.99 9.52
CA THR A 264 5.69 -15.23 9.32
C THR A 264 5.41 -16.19 10.47
N TYR A 265 5.18 -17.45 10.14
CA TYR A 265 4.86 -18.51 11.07
C TYR A 265 5.85 -19.68 10.87
N ALA A 266 6.40 -20.21 11.96
CA ALA A 266 7.12 -21.48 11.92
C ALA A 266 6.13 -22.66 11.93
N ALA A 267 6.47 -23.74 11.24
CA ALA A 267 5.70 -24.99 11.33
C ALA A 267 5.88 -25.65 12.72
N ASP A 268 7.11 -25.61 13.25
CA ASP A 268 7.40 -25.99 14.64
C ASP A 268 7.41 -24.77 15.56
N PRO A 269 6.39 -24.58 16.40
CA PRO A 269 6.28 -23.41 17.29
C PRO A 269 7.28 -23.45 18.47
N ALA A 270 7.97 -24.56 18.70
CA ALA A 270 9.03 -24.70 19.72
C ALA A 270 10.43 -24.66 19.10
N GLY A 271 10.52 -24.60 17.78
CA GLY A 271 11.77 -24.66 17.03
C GLY A 271 12.56 -23.35 17.04
N GLU A 272 13.82 -23.45 16.65
CA GLU A 272 14.76 -22.33 16.61
C GLU A 272 14.32 -21.24 15.59
N PHE A 273 13.64 -21.64 14.51
CA PHE A 273 13.09 -20.67 13.56
C PHE A 273 11.98 -19.82 14.16
N GLN A 274 11.11 -20.39 15.02
CA GLN A 274 10.13 -19.60 15.77
C GLN A 274 10.80 -18.58 16.68
N ALA A 275 11.86 -18.96 17.37
CA ALA A 275 12.62 -18.03 18.20
C ALA A 275 13.21 -16.86 17.38
N LEU A 276 13.66 -17.12 16.14
CA LEU A 276 14.11 -16.08 15.21
C LEU A 276 12.95 -15.17 14.77
N VAL A 277 11.78 -15.74 14.45
CA VAL A 277 10.55 -14.97 14.13
C VAL A 277 10.18 -14.06 15.31
N ASP A 278 10.20 -14.57 16.53
CA ASP A 278 9.87 -13.81 17.75
C ASP A 278 10.86 -12.65 17.97
N ALA A 279 12.15 -12.87 17.70
CA ALA A 279 13.17 -11.83 17.80
C ALA A 279 12.94 -10.71 16.77
N VAL A 280 12.60 -11.08 15.52
CA VAL A 280 12.25 -10.10 14.47
C VAL A 280 10.95 -9.36 14.82
N ASP A 281 9.92 -10.04 15.35
CA ASP A 281 8.68 -9.41 15.80
C ASP A 281 8.93 -8.41 16.94
N ALA A 282 9.78 -8.75 17.89
CA ALA A 282 10.16 -7.84 18.98
C ALA A 282 10.90 -6.59 18.45
N ALA A 283 11.81 -6.76 17.49
CA ALA A 283 12.50 -5.66 16.83
C ALA A 283 11.52 -4.79 16.02
N GLN A 284 10.61 -5.39 15.27
CA GLN A 284 9.57 -4.68 14.51
C GLN A 284 8.69 -3.82 15.43
N ARG A 285 8.24 -4.35 16.57
CA ARG A 285 7.47 -3.57 17.57
C ARG A 285 8.26 -2.37 18.10
N LYS A 286 9.57 -2.55 18.34
CA LYS A 286 10.45 -1.47 18.77
C LYS A 286 10.58 -0.40 17.71
N MET A 287 10.78 -0.79 16.42
CA MET A 287 10.82 0.11 15.28
C MET A 287 9.48 0.84 15.10
N GLY A 288 8.34 0.14 15.16
CA GLY A 288 7.01 0.75 15.10
C GLY A 288 6.78 1.78 16.21
N SER A 289 7.29 1.52 17.42
CA SER A 289 7.19 2.48 18.55
C SER A 289 8.07 3.73 18.36
N ALA A 290 9.01 3.71 17.44
CA ALA A 290 9.86 4.85 17.07
C ALA A 290 9.26 5.74 15.97
N VAL A 291 8.12 5.39 15.40
CA VAL A 291 7.39 6.20 14.40
C VAL A 291 6.78 7.42 15.10
N ARG A 292 7.56 8.50 15.23
CA ARG A 292 7.16 9.72 15.95
C ARG A 292 7.48 10.96 15.14
N ALA A 293 6.74 12.03 15.40
CA ALA A 293 7.03 13.34 14.82
C ALA A 293 8.49 13.76 15.04
N GLY A 294 9.15 14.22 13.97
CA GLY A 294 10.54 14.64 13.98
C GLY A 294 11.57 13.53 13.76
N VAL A 295 11.17 12.27 13.66
CA VAL A 295 12.09 11.16 13.36
C VAL A 295 12.37 11.11 11.85
N ASP A 296 13.65 11.07 11.48
CA ASP A 296 14.08 10.85 10.09
C ASP A 296 13.91 9.35 9.74
N TYR A 297 13.04 9.07 8.77
CA TYR A 297 12.76 7.68 8.37
C TYR A 297 13.99 6.97 7.76
N LYS A 298 14.91 7.73 7.17
CA LYS A 298 16.19 7.17 6.68
C LYS A 298 17.04 6.62 7.81
N GLN A 299 17.08 7.35 8.95
CA GLN A 299 17.81 6.87 10.12
C GLN A 299 17.12 5.64 10.73
N LEU A 300 15.78 5.63 10.78
CA LEU A 300 15.02 4.49 11.25
C LEU A 300 15.31 3.22 10.41
N HIS A 301 15.47 3.38 9.09
CA HIS A 301 15.87 2.30 8.20
C HIS A 301 17.31 1.79 8.47
N VAL A 302 18.26 2.70 8.68
CA VAL A 302 19.64 2.31 9.05
C VAL A 302 19.67 1.60 10.40
N ASP A 303 18.92 2.09 11.37
CA ASP A 303 18.79 1.47 12.69
C ASP A 303 18.14 0.07 12.61
N ALA A 304 17.24 -0.16 11.65
CA ALA A 304 16.66 -1.46 11.38
C ALA A 304 17.72 -2.46 10.91
N HIS A 305 18.63 -2.09 10.01
CA HIS A 305 19.74 -2.93 9.61
C HIS A 305 20.60 -3.33 10.82
N LEU A 306 20.95 -2.39 11.70
CA LEU A 306 21.75 -2.67 12.89
C LEU A 306 21.02 -3.64 13.85
N GLN A 307 19.73 -3.44 14.09
CA GLN A 307 18.93 -4.31 14.95
C GLN A 307 18.80 -5.73 14.37
N LEU A 308 18.56 -5.87 13.06
CA LEU A 308 18.49 -7.16 12.39
C LEU A 308 19.84 -7.89 12.40
N MET A 309 20.94 -7.16 12.20
CA MET A 309 22.29 -7.77 12.30
C MET A 309 22.64 -8.17 13.72
N ALA A 310 22.19 -7.46 14.74
CA ALA A 310 22.35 -7.90 16.14
C ALA A 310 21.62 -9.24 16.38
N ILE A 311 20.39 -9.37 15.86
CA ILE A 311 19.64 -10.66 15.93
C ILE A 311 20.42 -11.77 15.23
N LEU A 312 20.90 -11.57 13.98
CA LEU A 312 21.68 -12.60 13.29
C LEU A 312 22.95 -12.98 14.02
N LYS A 313 23.59 -12.04 14.72
CA LYS A 313 24.76 -12.30 15.55
C LYS A 313 24.40 -13.14 16.78
N ASP A 314 23.31 -12.82 17.46
CA ASP A 314 22.84 -13.58 18.64
C ASP A 314 22.47 -15.03 18.26
N PHE A 315 21.97 -15.24 17.05
CA PHE A 315 21.70 -16.56 16.47
C PHE A 315 22.94 -17.23 15.85
N GLY A 316 24.11 -16.61 15.92
CA GLY A 316 25.37 -17.14 15.43
C GLY A 316 25.51 -17.24 13.92
N MET A 317 24.69 -16.48 13.16
CA MET A 317 24.71 -16.47 11.68
C MET A 317 25.76 -15.52 11.10
N ILE A 318 26.10 -14.44 11.82
CA ILE A 318 27.21 -13.55 11.46
C ILE A 318 28.26 -13.52 12.55
N THR A 319 29.54 -13.36 12.14
CA THR A 319 30.71 -13.38 13.03
C THR A 319 31.19 -11.97 13.38
N VAL A 320 30.82 -10.98 12.56
CA VAL A 320 31.21 -9.57 12.69
C VAL A 320 30.23 -8.78 13.56
N SER A 321 30.55 -7.52 13.89
CA SER A 321 29.59 -6.64 14.57
C SER A 321 28.49 -6.17 13.59
N PRO A 322 27.32 -5.77 14.09
CA PRO A 322 26.26 -5.16 13.27
C PRO A 322 26.74 -3.98 12.42
N GLU A 323 27.59 -3.11 12.99
CA GLU A 323 28.15 -1.96 12.30
C GLU A 323 29.10 -2.37 11.15
N ALA A 324 29.92 -3.42 11.38
CA ALA A 324 30.77 -3.97 10.34
C ALA A 324 29.96 -4.63 9.22
N ALA A 325 28.90 -5.37 9.57
CA ALA A 325 27.99 -5.97 8.59
C ALA A 325 27.28 -4.89 7.73
N LEU A 326 26.88 -3.77 8.35
CA LEU A 326 26.30 -2.64 7.63
C LEU A 326 27.33 -1.96 6.70
N ALA A 327 28.51 -1.66 7.22
CA ALA A 327 29.56 -0.94 6.48
C ALA A 327 30.09 -1.74 5.28
N THR A 328 30.08 -3.07 5.36
CA THR A 328 30.54 -3.97 4.29
C THR A 328 29.45 -4.40 3.31
N GLY A 329 28.18 -4.01 3.55
CA GLY A 329 27.03 -4.45 2.74
C GLY A 329 26.51 -5.86 3.04
N VAL A 330 27.11 -6.58 4.00
CA VAL A 330 26.61 -7.90 4.44
C VAL A 330 25.18 -7.80 4.95
N SER A 331 24.81 -6.71 5.62
CA SER A 331 23.43 -6.49 6.10
C SER A 331 22.41 -6.43 4.96
N ALA A 332 22.77 -5.88 3.79
CA ALA A 332 21.89 -5.80 2.64
C ALA A 332 21.64 -7.17 1.98
N ALA A 333 22.51 -8.15 2.20
CA ALA A 333 22.29 -9.52 1.70
C ALA A 333 21.20 -10.25 2.49
N PHE A 334 21.01 -9.91 3.77
CA PHE A 334 19.95 -10.48 4.61
C PHE A 334 18.70 -9.59 4.71
N PHE A 335 18.82 -8.28 4.52
CA PHE A 335 17.72 -7.31 4.49
C PHE A 335 17.85 -6.42 3.26
N PRO A 336 17.42 -6.89 2.07
CA PRO A 336 17.67 -6.22 0.79
C PRO A 336 16.70 -5.13 0.41
N HIS A 337 15.59 -4.94 1.13
CA HIS A 337 14.55 -3.95 0.80
C HIS A 337 14.48 -2.78 1.79
N GLY A 338 13.59 -1.83 1.57
CA GLY A 338 13.34 -0.71 2.49
C GLY A 338 12.63 -1.16 3.76
N LEU A 339 12.78 -0.39 4.84
CA LEU A 339 12.03 -0.63 6.09
C LEU A 339 10.53 -0.45 5.91
N GLY A 340 10.10 0.26 4.85
CA GLY A 340 8.70 0.50 4.56
C GLY A 340 8.48 1.70 3.65
N HIS A 341 7.24 2.11 3.56
CA HIS A 341 6.75 3.14 2.64
C HIS A 341 5.52 3.87 3.22
N PRO A 342 5.12 5.03 2.65
CA PRO A 342 3.81 5.61 2.91
C PRO A 342 2.71 4.67 2.42
N ILE A 343 1.59 4.64 3.13
CA ILE A 343 0.40 3.86 2.75
C ILE A 343 -0.88 4.69 2.90
N GLY A 344 -1.89 4.40 2.10
CA GLY A 344 -3.19 5.07 2.14
C GLY A 344 -4.11 4.66 1.00
N LEU A 345 -4.39 5.57 0.07
CA LEU A 345 -5.15 5.30 -1.17
C LEU A 345 -4.42 4.37 -2.13
N GLN A 346 -3.13 4.30 -2.03
CA GLN A 346 -2.28 3.35 -2.72
C GLN A 346 -1.46 2.60 -1.67
N VAL A 347 -1.09 1.36 -1.95
CA VAL A 347 -0.23 0.56 -1.06
C VAL A 347 1.11 1.25 -0.93
N HIS A 348 1.84 1.45 -2.03
CA HIS A 348 2.96 2.37 -2.07
C HIS A 348 2.44 3.77 -2.38
N ASP A 349 2.09 4.52 -1.33
CA ASP A 349 1.46 5.82 -1.49
C ASP A 349 2.48 6.91 -1.89
N VAL A 350 1.97 8.03 -2.33
CA VAL A 350 2.75 9.14 -2.89
C VAL A 350 3.57 9.91 -1.84
N ALA A 351 4.43 10.80 -2.31
CA ALA A 351 5.22 11.77 -1.53
C ALA A 351 6.24 11.17 -0.54
N GLY A 352 6.58 9.88 -0.61
CA GLY A 352 7.62 9.28 0.23
C GLY A 352 9.00 9.94 0.10
N PHE A 353 9.27 10.58 -1.04
CA PHE A 353 10.53 11.28 -1.35
C PHE A 353 10.39 12.79 -1.43
N ALA A 354 9.20 13.35 -1.28
CA ALA A 354 8.95 14.77 -1.52
C ALA A 354 9.70 15.67 -0.51
N ALA A 355 10.49 16.61 -1.02
CA ALA A 355 11.23 17.54 -0.18
C ALA A 355 10.32 18.64 0.42
N SER A 356 9.30 19.05 -0.33
CA SER A 356 8.34 20.06 0.09
C SER A 356 7.03 19.95 -0.72
N ASP A 357 6.05 20.76 -0.36
CA ASP A 357 4.79 20.94 -1.09
C ASP A 357 4.94 21.74 -2.41
N ARG A 358 6.19 22.06 -2.78
CA ARG A 358 6.58 22.69 -4.06
C ARG A 358 7.44 21.75 -4.90
N GLY A 359 7.43 20.46 -4.57
CA GLY A 359 8.26 19.46 -5.22
C GLY A 359 9.67 19.33 -4.62
N GLY A 360 10.56 18.80 -5.43
CA GLY A 360 11.89 18.41 -5.00
C GLY A 360 11.93 17.00 -4.40
N ARG A 361 13.14 16.47 -4.25
CA ARG A 361 13.34 15.09 -3.81
C ARG A 361 14.39 15.02 -2.69
N ILE A 362 14.09 14.22 -1.66
CA ILE A 362 15.06 13.84 -0.63
C ILE A 362 15.68 12.50 -1.05
N GLU A 363 17.01 12.50 -1.23
CA GLU A 363 17.72 11.31 -1.68
C GLU A 363 17.76 10.21 -0.61
N ARG A 364 17.83 8.99 -1.09
CA ARG A 364 18.02 7.78 -0.25
C ARG A 364 19.42 7.80 0.37
N PRO A 365 19.61 7.13 1.51
CA PRO A 365 20.96 6.87 2.02
C PRO A 365 21.77 6.05 0.99
N ALA A 366 23.07 6.32 0.91
CA ALA A 366 23.96 5.55 0.05
C ALA A 366 23.93 4.06 0.43
N GLY A 367 23.88 3.18 -0.55
CA GLY A 367 23.79 1.73 -0.33
C GLY A 367 22.37 1.19 -0.07
N HIS A 368 21.34 2.06 -0.05
CA HIS A 368 19.94 1.65 0.22
C HIS A 368 18.98 2.05 -0.92
N PRO A 369 19.13 1.48 -2.12
CA PRO A 369 18.39 1.91 -3.32
C PRO A 369 16.89 1.61 -3.27
N TYR A 370 16.46 0.71 -2.41
CA TYR A 370 15.07 0.23 -2.36
C TYR A 370 14.21 0.88 -1.26
N LEU A 371 14.79 1.80 -0.45
CA LEU A 371 14.02 2.56 0.53
C LEU A 371 12.98 3.44 -0.17
N ARG A 372 11.72 3.40 0.25
CA ARG A 372 10.59 4.12 -0.37
C ARG A 372 10.12 5.33 0.44
N MET A 373 10.69 5.59 1.62
CA MET A 373 10.38 6.74 2.47
C MET A 373 11.67 7.39 2.93
N THR A 374 11.84 8.70 2.63
CA THR A 374 13.05 9.47 2.98
C THR A 374 12.74 10.73 3.78
N ARG A 375 11.47 10.98 4.08
CA ARG A 375 11.04 12.16 4.82
C ARG A 375 11.26 12.02 6.33
N VAL A 376 11.33 13.17 6.99
CA VAL A 376 11.07 13.27 8.43
C VAL A 376 9.60 13.02 8.67
N LEU A 377 9.29 12.20 9.67
CA LEU A 377 7.91 11.84 10.01
C LEU A 377 7.18 13.01 10.66
N GLU A 378 5.95 13.20 10.26
CA GLU A 378 5.06 14.25 10.76
C GLU A 378 3.69 13.64 11.15
N PRO A 379 2.97 14.27 12.10
CA PRO A 379 1.66 13.77 12.53
C PRO A 379 0.67 13.69 11.35
N GLY A 380 -0.08 12.60 11.29
CA GLY A 380 -1.00 12.28 10.18
C GLY A 380 -0.40 11.42 9.08
N MET A 381 0.93 11.22 9.04
CA MET A 381 1.54 10.25 8.15
C MET A 381 1.28 8.82 8.62
N VAL A 382 0.93 7.93 7.69
CA VAL A 382 0.88 6.49 7.93
C VAL A 382 1.95 5.83 7.08
N VAL A 383 2.75 4.99 7.72
CA VAL A 383 3.86 4.27 7.08
C VAL A 383 3.83 2.80 7.49
N THR A 384 4.29 1.92 6.60
CA THR A 384 4.57 0.54 6.95
C THR A 384 5.90 0.44 7.71
N ILE A 385 6.02 -0.56 8.57
CA ILE A 385 7.26 -0.96 9.25
C ILE A 385 7.39 -2.47 9.07
N GLU A 386 8.26 -2.86 8.13
CA GLU A 386 8.34 -4.21 7.57
C GLU A 386 9.78 -4.80 7.58
N PRO A 387 10.50 -4.81 8.70
CA PRO A 387 11.81 -5.46 8.73
C PRO A 387 11.69 -6.93 8.33
N GLY A 388 12.71 -7.43 7.63
CA GLY A 388 12.77 -8.84 7.23
C GLY A 388 14.20 -9.38 7.23
N LEU A 389 14.31 -10.69 7.34
CA LEU A 389 15.55 -11.45 7.21
C LEU A 389 15.34 -12.58 6.20
N TYR A 390 16.21 -12.67 5.21
CA TYR A 390 16.04 -13.60 4.09
C TYR A 390 17.32 -14.38 3.81
N PHE A 391 17.13 -15.62 3.34
CA PHE A 391 18.21 -16.52 2.95
C PHE A 391 18.22 -16.68 1.41
N ILE A 392 18.50 -15.57 0.70
CA ILE A 392 18.46 -15.46 -0.76
C ILE A 392 19.81 -15.89 -1.34
N ASP A 393 19.85 -17.01 -2.05
CA ASP A 393 21.08 -17.62 -2.58
C ASP A 393 21.93 -16.64 -3.37
N MET A 394 21.35 -15.90 -4.28
CA MET A 394 22.05 -14.93 -5.12
C MET A 394 22.78 -13.86 -4.29
N LEU A 395 22.13 -13.31 -3.26
CA LEU A 395 22.72 -12.29 -2.40
C LEU A 395 23.78 -12.88 -1.46
N LEU A 396 23.56 -14.07 -0.95
CA LEU A 396 24.53 -14.79 -0.12
C LEU A 396 25.79 -15.17 -0.91
N GLU A 397 25.66 -15.54 -2.19
CA GLU A 397 26.81 -15.78 -3.07
C GLU A 397 27.58 -14.47 -3.39
N GLU A 398 26.89 -13.33 -3.48
CA GLU A 398 27.55 -12.02 -3.62
C GLU A 398 28.42 -11.69 -2.39
N VAL A 399 27.96 -11.98 -1.18
CA VAL A 399 28.77 -11.81 0.04
C VAL A 399 30.09 -12.58 -0.06
N LYS A 400 30.06 -13.82 -0.57
CA LYS A 400 31.27 -14.65 -0.78
C LYS A 400 32.18 -14.03 -1.85
N LYS A 401 31.63 -13.63 -3.00
CA LYS A 401 32.36 -13.05 -4.14
C LYS A 401 33.04 -11.72 -3.78
N ASN A 402 32.39 -10.93 -2.93
CA ASN A 402 32.88 -9.64 -2.48
C ASN A 402 33.93 -9.73 -1.35
N GLY A 403 34.37 -10.95 -1.00
CA GLY A 403 35.43 -11.20 -0.01
C GLY A 403 34.98 -11.18 1.44
N HIS A 404 33.67 -11.17 1.69
CA HIS A 404 33.07 -11.16 3.03
C HIS A 404 32.60 -12.52 3.52
N ALA A 405 33.03 -13.62 2.87
CA ALA A 405 32.67 -14.98 3.26
C ALA A 405 32.94 -15.27 4.73
N GLY A 406 34.04 -14.75 5.30
CA GLY A 406 34.39 -14.91 6.71
C GLY A 406 33.50 -14.18 7.70
N SER A 407 32.63 -13.28 7.23
CA SER A 407 31.67 -12.53 8.06
C SER A 407 30.41 -13.32 8.40
N VAL A 408 30.23 -14.52 7.80
CA VAL A 408 29.01 -15.34 7.90
C VAL A 408 29.38 -16.76 8.33
N ASP A 409 28.64 -17.32 9.28
CA ASP A 409 28.65 -18.75 9.58
C ASP A 409 27.72 -19.49 8.62
N TRP A 410 28.29 -20.01 7.55
CA TRP A 410 27.53 -20.67 6.48
C TRP A 410 26.79 -21.93 6.96
N LYS A 411 27.31 -22.64 7.96
CA LYS A 411 26.62 -23.80 8.51
C LYS A 411 25.35 -23.41 9.24
N ARG A 412 25.39 -22.28 9.93
CA ARG A 412 24.18 -21.73 10.60
C ARG A 412 23.16 -21.23 9.58
N VAL A 413 23.61 -20.51 8.57
CA VAL A 413 22.72 -20.01 7.49
C VAL A 413 22.04 -21.17 6.76
N GLU A 414 22.78 -22.23 6.41
CA GLU A 414 22.23 -23.44 5.76
C GLU A 414 21.14 -24.11 6.60
N ALA A 415 21.23 -24.08 7.94
CA ALA A 415 20.20 -24.65 8.81
C ALA A 415 18.85 -23.91 8.74
N PHE A 416 18.85 -22.61 8.44
CA PHE A 416 17.64 -21.78 8.32
C PHE A 416 17.15 -21.59 6.89
N ARG A 417 18.00 -21.89 5.90
CA ARG A 417 17.71 -21.72 4.49
C ARG A 417 16.41 -22.40 4.00
N PRO A 418 16.03 -23.62 4.48
CA PRO A 418 14.74 -24.22 4.13
C PRO A 418 13.50 -23.40 4.57
N CYS A 419 13.66 -22.46 5.50
CA CYS A 419 12.59 -21.57 5.93
C CYS A 419 12.45 -20.31 5.06
N GLY A 420 13.37 -20.05 4.12
CA GLY A 420 13.33 -18.97 3.13
C GLY A 420 13.55 -17.58 3.71
N GLY A 421 12.69 -17.12 4.59
CA GLY A 421 12.81 -15.77 5.17
C GLY A 421 11.71 -15.44 6.17
N ILE A 422 11.86 -14.26 6.76
CA ILE A 422 10.95 -13.67 7.75
C ILE A 422 10.66 -12.25 7.32
N ARG A 423 9.39 -11.83 7.30
CA ARG A 423 8.94 -10.43 7.29
C ARG A 423 7.81 -10.29 8.28
N ILE A 424 7.87 -9.23 9.07
CA ILE A 424 6.79 -8.82 9.99
C ILE A 424 6.49 -7.37 9.69
N GLU A 425 5.24 -7.06 9.36
CA GLU A 425 4.83 -5.74 8.90
C GLU A 425 3.56 -5.27 9.57
N ASP A 426 3.58 -4.02 9.99
CA ASP A 426 2.43 -3.30 10.51
C ASP A 426 2.33 -1.91 9.87
N ASP A 427 1.10 -1.40 9.70
CA ASP A 427 0.82 -0.01 9.38
C ASP A 427 0.81 0.83 10.66
N VAL A 428 1.59 1.92 10.66
CA VAL A 428 1.77 2.76 11.84
C VAL A 428 1.49 4.23 11.53
N LEU A 429 0.56 4.81 12.26
CA LEU A 429 0.23 6.23 12.22
C LEU A 429 1.17 7.03 13.11
N CYS A 430 1.88 7.99 12.52
CA CYS A 430 2.62 9.01 13.25
C CYS A 430 1.63 10.02 13.86
N THR A 431 1.75 10.25 15.18
CA THR A 431 0.91 11.19 15.93
C THR A 431 1.77 12.26 16.62
N HIS A 432 1.14 13.26 17.21
CA HIS A 432 1.84 14.21 18.09
C HIS A 432 2.43 13.57 19.37
N GLY A 433 1.93 12.41 19.76
CA GLY A 433 2.35 11.67 20.95
C GLY A 433 2.97 10.31 20.62
N LYS A 434 2.43 9.28 21.25
CA LYS A 434 2.81 7.89 20.93
C LYS A 434 2.23 7.50 19.56
N PRO A 435 2.99 6.78 18.72
CA PRO A 435 2.45 6.28 17.46
C PRO A 435 1.27 5.34 17.72
N GLU A 436 0.36 5.30 16.77
CA GLU A 436 -0.73 4.32 16.77
C GLU A 436 -0.40 3.21 15.76
N ASN A 437 -0.20 2.00 16.23
CA ASN A 437 -0.15 0.83 15.37
C ASN A 437 -1.58 0.46 14.97
N LEU A 438 -1.91 0.48 13.66
CA LEU A 438 -3.25 0.19 13.17
C LEU A 438 -3.51 -1.32 13.09
N THR A 439 -2.46 -2.12 12.94
CA THR A 439 -2.52 -3.56 12.65
C THR A 439 -2.72 -4.41 13.91
N ARG A 440 -1.88 -4.22 14.94
CA ARG A 440 -1.86 -5.11 16.11
C ARG A 440 -3.15 -5.09 16.93
N PRO A 441 -3.81 -3.94 17.13
CA PRO A 441 -5.12 -3.92 17.79
C PRO A 441 -6.19 -4.72 17.04
N ALA A 442 -6.12 -4.78 15.70
CA ALA A 442 -7.04 -5.59 14.90
C ALA A 442 -6.82 -7.10 15.13
N PHE A 443 -5.56 -7.56 15.24
CA PHE A 443 -5.25 -8.94 15.63
C PHE A 443 -5.72 -9.29 17.04
N ALA A 444 -5.58 -8.36 18.01
CA ALA A 444 -6.03 -8.59 19.38
C ALA A 444 -7.55 -8.66 19.51
N GLN A 445 -8.30 -7.98 18.62
CA GLN A 445 -9.78 -8.02 18.61
C GLN A 445 -10.33 -9.25 17.89
N ALA A 446 -9.56 -9.90 17.04
CA ALA A 446 -9.95 -11.08 16.29
C ALA A 446 -9.55 -12.40 16.97
N ALA A 447 -8.93 -12.33 18.17
CA ALA A 447 -8.46 -13.47 18.96
C ALA A 447 -9.59 -14.14 19.76
#